data_c480fef73185359fa78628cdfa3d79ea
#
_entry.id   c480fef73185359fa78628cdfa3d79ea
#
_cell.length_a   1.000
_cell.length_b   1.000
_cell.length_c   1.000
_cell.angle_alpha   90.00
_cell.angle_beta   90.00
_cell.angle_gamma   90.00
#
_symmetry.space_group_name_H-M   'P 1'
#
loop_
_entity.id
_entity.type
_entity.pdbx_description
1 polymer ?
#
loop_
_entity_poly.entity_id
_entity_poly.type
_entity_poly.pdbx_seq_one_letter_code
_entity_poly.pdbx_strand_id
1 'polypeptide(L)'
;MKEKLITILGPTASGKSEVGIEIAKALGSSITSGDAFQVYKEMDIGTAKVTKEEMQGIPHYLVDCIDPREPYSAADFQKKASEIITRENKEGRIPVLVGGTGLYIQSLLEGYSFLPKSDQRKKWHDFYLANGKEGLERELKKAGVREIPDDPQRMLRKLELIDAEGRDLSPEKSQSLIYDGPVIGIAMDRAVLYDRINKRVCHMMQDGLYDEVQELLDSGIPETAQSLKAIGYREMVQCIKGELSIEEAEALIQKNTRHFAKRQITWYKRMPYIHWYERNEFNQDTWCKEITDYVISYFRGECEDCLLYTSDAADDSLRVD
;
A
#
# COMPACT_ATOMS: atom_id res chain seq x y z
N MET A 1 16.11 11.40 -18.66
CA MET A 1 16.39 10.30 -17.69
C MET A 1 15.17 10.13 -16.82
N LYS A 2 14.81 8.89 -16.43
CA LYS A 2 13.75 8.65 -15.44
C LYS A 2 14.20 9.15 -14.06
N GLU A 3 13.27 9.61 -13.24
CA GLU A 3 13.54 9.90 -11.84
C GLU A 3 13.84 8.61 -11.08
N LYS A 4 14.73 8.68 -10.11
CA LYS A 4 15.19 7.51 -9.33
C LYS A 4 14.29 7.28 -8.12
N LEU A 5 13.98 6.00 -7.86
CA LEU A 5 13.18 5.58 -6.72
C LEU A 5 13.57 4.17 -6.27
N ILE A 6 13.89 3.99 -5.01
CA ILE A 6 14.02 2.67 -4.39
C ILE A 6 12.67 2.28 -3.81
N THR A 7 12.20 1.07 -4.07
CA THR A 7 10.94 0.58 -3.51
C THR A 7 11.15 -0.66 -2.66
N ILE A 8 10.70 -0.62 -1.41
CA ILE A 8 10.71 -1.75 -0.47
C ILE A 8 9.25 -2.11 -0.16
N LEU A 9 8.87 -3.31 -0.52
CA LEU A 9 7.52 -3.83 -0.29
C LEU A 9 7.53 -5.22 0.36
N GLY A 10 6.39 -5.62 0.85
CA GLY A 10 6.20 -6.92 1.49
C GLY A 10 4.98 -6.95 2.40
N PRO A 11 4.60 -8.10 2.94
CA PRO A 11 3.46 -8.19 3.85
C PRO A 11 3.69 -7.41 5.14
N THR A 12 2.60 -7.11 5.84
CA THR A 12 2.71 -6.54 7.20
C THR A 12 3.56 -7.46 8.10
N ALA A 13 4.29 -6.90 9.06
CA ALA A 13 5.20 -7.60 9.95
C ALA A 13 6.43 -8.28 9.31
N SER A 14 6.73 -8.06 8.02
CA SER A 14 7.91 -8.64 7.37
C SER A 14 9.26 -7.96 7.68
N GLY A 15 9.25 -6.73 8.23
CA GLY A 15 10.48 -5.98 8.56
C GLY A 15 10.87 -4.93 7.50
N LYS A 16 10.00 -4.59 6.59
CA LYS A 16 10.23 -3.57 5.53
C LYS A 16 10.81 -2.25 6.04
N SER A 17 10.29 -1.75 7.17
CA SER A 17 10.70 -0.46 7.73
C SER A 17 12.16 -0.47 8.17
N GLU A 18 12.63 -1.57 8.74
CA GLU A 18 14.01 -1.79 9.15
C GLU A 18 14.98 -1.63 7.96
N VAL A 19 14.68 -2.32 6.85
CA VAL A 19 15.47 -2.21 5.60
C VAL A 19 15.41 -0.80 5.02
N GLY A 20 14.21 -0.21 4.99
CA GLY A 20 14.04 1.15 4.47
C GLY A 20 14.90 2.18 5.21
N ILE A 21 14.98 2.06 6.53
CA ILE A 21 15.78 2.93 7.40
C ILE A 21 17.27 2.75 7.11
N GLU A 22 17.75 1.50 7.01
CA GLU A 22 19.17 1.24 6.74
C GLU A 22 19.59 1.77 5.35
N ILE A 23 18.77 1.57 4.33
CA ILE A 23 19.03 2.13 2.98
C ILE A 23 19.01 3.66 3.00
N ALA A 24 18.00 4.26 3.65
CA ALA A 24 17.90 5.72 3.72
C ALA A 24 19.09 6.35 4.44
N LYS A 25 19.59 5.72 5.51
CA LYS A 25 20.83 6.13 6.18
C LYS A 25 22.05 6.04 5.27
N ALA A 26 22.23 4.89 4.62
CA ALA A 26 23.39 4.65 3.76
C ALA A 26 23.47 5.64 2.59
N LEU A 27 22.31 6.11 2.09
CA LEU A 27 22.22 7.03 0.95
C LEU A 27 22.00 8.50 1.37
N GLY A 28 21.88 8.81 2.66
CA GLY A 28 21.54 10.16 3.11
C GLY A 28 20.20 10.65 2.56
N SER A 29 19.20 9.77 2.51
CA SER A 29 17.93 10.00 1.82
C SER A 29 16.73 10.02 2.77
N SER A 30 15.54 10.08 2.22
CA SER A 30 14.25 10.12 2.90
C SER A 30 13.42 8.87 2.63
N ILE A 31 12.45 8.63 3.50
CA ILE A 31 11.45 7.57 3.33
C ILE A 31 10.10 8.18 2.98
N THR A 32 9.41 7.58 2.01
CA THR A 32 8.01 7.87 1.70
C THR A 32 7.17 6.63 2.05
N SER A 33 6.16 6.79 2.91
CA SER A 33 5.29 5.67 3.27
C SER A 33 4.29 5.36 2.16
N GLY A 34 4.28 4.10 1.71
CA GLY A 34 3.29 3.52 0.81
C GLY A 34 2.19 2.75 1.55
N ASP A 35 1.81 3.20 2.73
CA ASP A 35 0.71 2.64 3.53
C ASP A 35 -0.54 3.52 3.46
N ALA A 36 -1.72 2.88 3.40
CA ALA A 36 -2.99 3.58 3.24
C ALA A 36 -3.53 4.19 4.54
N PHE A 37 -2.99 3.81 5.69
CA PHE A 37 -3.52 4.21 6.99
C PHE A 37 -2.51 4.95 7.87
N GLN A 38 -1.20 4.72 7.74
CA GLN A 38 -0.17 5.47 8.48
C GLN A 38 -0.15 6.97 8.13
N VAL A 39 -0.82 7.36 7.06
CA VAL A 39 -0.98 8.74 6.64
C VAL A 39 -1.87 9.56 7.58
N TYR A 40 -2.77 8.89 8.31
CA TYR A 40 -3.72 9.54 9.20
C TYR A 40 -3.08 9.93 10.53
N LYS A 41 -3.39 11.14 11.00
CA LYS A 41 -2.98 11.65 12.32
C LYS A 41 -3.66 10.86 13.43
N GLU A 42 -2.99 10.75 14.58
CA GLU A 42 -3.55 10.15 15.79
C GLU A 42 -3.94 8.66 15.67
N MET A 43 -3.58 8.02 14.56
CA MET A 43 -3.78 6.61 14.33
C MET A 43 -2.41 5.89 14.36
N ASP A 44 -1.88 5.69 15.54
CA ASP A 44 -0.48 5.31 15.75
C ASP A 44 -0.33 3.82 16.05
N ILE A 45 -1.04 3.33 17.05
CA ILE A 45 -0.93 1.96 17.54
C ILE A 45 -1.48 0.98 16.50
N GLY A 46 -2.73 1.16 16.10
CA GLY A 46 -3.41 0.21 15.20
C GLY A 46 -2.84 0.17 13.78
N THR A 47 -2.17 1.23 13.33
CA THR A 47 -1.46 1.24 12.04
C THR A 47 0.00 0.76 12.15
N ALA A 48 0.49 0.50 13.36
CA ALA A 48 1.92 0.31 13.64
C ALA A 48 2.76 1.41 12.99
N LYS A 49 2.37 2.67 13.22
CA LYS A 49 3.08 3.84 12.71
C LYS A 49 4.50 3.87 13.27
N VAL A 50 5.46 4.20 12.42
CA VAL A 50 6.85 4.35 12.82
C VAL A 50 6.99 5.49 13.85
N THR A 51 7.61 5.21 15.00
CA THR A 51 7.84 6.22 16.04
C THR A 51 9.00 7.14 15.68
N LYS A 52 9.12 8.27 16.37
CA LYS A 52 10.25 9.21 16.16
C LYS A 52 11.60 8.56 16.45
N GLU A 53 11.65 7.68 17.44
CA GLU A 53 12.82 6.90 17.79
C GLU A 53 13.19 5.92 16.68
N GLU A 54 12.19 5.20 16.15
CA GLU A 54 12.38 4.27 15.03
C GLU A 54 12.76 4.99 13.73
N MET A 55 12.29 6.22 13.51
CA MET A 55 12.68 7.04 12.35
C MET A 55 14.18 7.40 12.35
N GLN A 56 14.86 7.38 13.50
CA GLN A 56 16.31 7.60 13.67
C GLN A 56 16.80 8.88 12.96
N GLY A 57 15.99 9.94 12.97
CA GLY A 57 16.30 11.22 12.34
C GLY A 57 16.12 11.27 10.82
N ILE A 58 15.70 10.19 10.18
CA ILE A 58 15.41 10.14 8.74
C ILE A 58 14.08 10.85 8.47
N PRO A 59 13.99 11.75 7.49
CA PRO A 59 12.73 12.35 7.08
C PRO A 59 11.76 11.28 6.55
N HIS A 60 10.54 11.23 7.12
CA HIS A 60 9.46 10.37 6.67
C HIS A 60 8.32 11.21 6.10
N TYR A 61 7.92 10.92 4.88
CA TYR A 61 6.81 11.57 4.18
C TYR A 61 5.61 10.64 4.09
N LEU A 62 4.43 11.23 4.00
CA LEU A 62 3.12 10.54 3.94
C LEU A 62 2.86 9.67 5.19
N VAL A 63 3.36 10.15 6.32
CA VAL A 63 3.07 9.64 7.66
C VAL A 63 2.49 10.79 8.44
N ASP A 64 1.42 10.55 9.22
CA ASP A 64 0.86 11.50 10.17
C ASP A 64 0.51 12.89 9.58
N CYS A 65 -0.06 12.96 8.39
CA CYS A 65 -0.24 14.21 7.66
C CYS A 65 -1.68 14.49 7.19
N ILE A 66 -2.62 13.55 7.35
CA ILE A 66 -4.03 13.70 6.93
C ILE A 66 -4.94 13.58 8.14
N ASP A 67 -5.98 14.44 8.21
CA ASP A 67 -7.00 14.32 9.25
C ASP A 67 -7.79 12.99 9.06
N PRO A 68 -8.07 12.22 10.12
CA PRO A 68 -8.83 10.97 10.01
C PRO A 68 -10.24 11.12 9.43
N ARG A 69 -10.80 12.32 9.41
CA ARG A 69 -12.10 12.62 8.79
C ARG A 69 -12.02 12.71 7.27
N GLU A 70 -10.83 12.96 6.75
CA GLU A 70 -10.63 13.14 5.31
C GLU A 70 -10.46 11.80 4.59
N PRO A 71 -11.05 11.64 3.40
CA PRO A 71 -10.78 10.48 2.56
C PRO A 71 -9.39 10.56 1.93
N TYR A 72 -8.71 9.44 1.82
CA TYR A 72 -7.41 9.33 1.14
C TYR A 72 -7.42 8.17 0.15
N SER A 73 -7.13 8.45 -1.11
CA SER A 73 -7.22 7.48 -2.21
C SER A 73 -5.85 7.16 -2.82
N ALA A 74 -5.81 6.10 -3.66
CA ALA A 74 -4.61 5.78 -4.44
C ALA A 74 -4.18 6.91 -5.37
N ALA A 75 -5.12 7.69 -5.90
CA ALA A 75 -4.83 8.87 -6.72
C ALA A 75 -4.18 10.00 -5.90
N ASP A 76 -4.69 10.24 -4.67
CA ASP A 76 -4.11 11.23 -3.75
C ASP A 76 -2.69 10.82 -3.34
N PHE A 77 -2.50 9.53 -3.04
CA PHE A 77 -1.18 8.97 -2.75
C PHE A 77 -0.23 9.15 -3.94
N GLN A 78 -0.62 8.71 -5.14
CA GLN A 78 0.23 8.79 -6.32
C GLN A 78 0.67 10.23 -6.59
N LYS A 79 -0.24 11.19 -6.53
CA LYS A 79 0.07 12.60 -6.72
C LYS A 79 1.09 13.09 -5.71
N LYS A 80 0.82 12.92 -4.41
CA LYS A 80 1.71 13.39 -3.35
C LYS A 80 3.07 12.70 -3.37
N ALA A 81 3.10 11.38 -3.60
CA ALA A 81 4.34 10.61 -3.70
C ALA A 81 5.20 11.08 -4.89
N SER A 82 4.59 11.30 -6.06
CA SER A 82 5.30 11.81 -7.24
C SER A 82 5.91 13.19 -7.00
N GLU A 83 5.18 14.10 -6.33
CA GLU A 83 5.70 15.42 -5.96
C GLU A 83 6.93 15.33 -5.04
N ILE A 84 6.89 14.42 -4.06
CA ILE A 84 8.01 14.14 -3.14
C ILE A 84 9.20 13.58 -3.91
N ILE A 85 8.98 12.55 -4.74
CA ILE A 85 10.03 11.91 -5.53
C ILE A 85 10.72 12.92 -6.44
N THR A 86 9.95 13.74 -7.15
CA THR A 86 10.49 14.80 -8.03
C THR A 86 11.33 15.81 -7.25
N ARG A 87 10.88 16.24 -6.06
CA ARG A 87 11.64 17.15 -5.21
C ARG A 87 12.96 16.55 -4.75
N GLU A 88 12.91 15.31 -4.20
CA GLU A 88 14.11 14.63 -3.72
C GLU A 88 15.13 14.42 -4.84
N ASN A 89 14.69 14.00 -6.04
CA ASN A 89 15.56 13.84 -7.21
C ASN A 89 16.20 15.17 -7.66
N LYS A 90 15.46 16.28 -7.64
CA LYS A 90 16.00 17.62 -7.94
C LYS A 90 17.08 18.04 -6.96
N GLU A 91 16.99 17.62 -5.72
CA GLU A 91 17.98 17.87 -4.68
C GLU A 91 19.13 16.83 -4.67
N GLY A 92 19.16 15.93 -5.66
CA GLY A 92 20.20 14.91 -5.83
C GLY A 92 20.07 13.71 -4.89
N ARG A 93 18.93 13.55 -4.20
CA ARG A 93 18.65 12.41 -3.32
C ARG A 93 17.80 11.36 -4.04
N ILE A 94 17.95 10.10 -3.67
CA ILE A 94 17.14 8.99 -4.18
C ILE A 94 16.19 8.55 -3.06
N PRO A 95 14.90 8.92 -3.12
CA PRO A 95 13.95 8.57 -2.06
C PRO A 95 13.68 7.07 -1.99
N VAL A 96 13.34 6.59 -0.78
CA VAL A 96 12.97 5.20 -0.52
C VAL A 96 11.47 5.11 -0.26
N LEU A 97 10.73 4.46 -1.13
CA LEU A 97 9.33 4.12 -0.91
C LEU A 97 9.23 2.84 -0.09
N VAL A 98 8.62 2.90 1.07
CA VAL A 98 8.41 1.73 1.96
C VAL A 98 6.93 1.53 2.17
N GLY A 99 6.38 0.36 1.83
CA GLY A 99 4.96 0.18 2.05
C GLY A 99 4.40 -1.22 1.85
N GLY A 100 3.11 -1.35 2.21
CA GLY A 100 2.37 -2.61 2.14
C GLY A 100 1.09 -2.52 1.29
N THR A 101 0.68 -1.33 0.85
CA THR A 101 -0.55 -1.16 0.07
C THR A 101 -0.27 -1.40 -1.41
N GLY A 102 -0.54 -2.63 -1.87
CA GLY A 102 -0.18 -3.07 -3.22
C GLY A 102 -0.71 -2.15 -4.34
N LEU A 103 -1.96 -1.69 -4.26
CA LEU A 103 -2.52 -0.76 -5.24
C LEU A 103 -1.76 0.57 -5.29
N TYR A 104 -1.37 1.12 -4.13
CA TYR A 104 -0.64 2.38 -4.06
C TYR A 104 0.72 2.26 -4.76
N ILE A 105 1.48 1.25 -4.36
CA ILE A 105 2.82 1.01 -4.92
C ILE A 105 2.74 0.72 -6.41
N GLN A 106 1.86 -0.19 -6.83
CA GLN A 106 1.72 -0.57 -8.22
C GLN A 106 1.28 0.62 -9.09
N SER A 107 0.29 1.40 -8.64
CA SER A 107 -0.19 2.55 -9.41
C SER A 107 0.88 3.62 -9.58
N LEU A 108 1.71 3.83 -8.57
CA LEU A 108 2.84 4.77 -8.64
C LEU A 108 3.90 4.27 -9.61
N LEU A 109 4.32 3.02 -9.50
CA LEU A 109 5.40 2.45 -10.32
C LEU A 109 5.00 2.27 -11.79
N GLU A 110 3.76 1.84 -12.05
CA GLU A 110 3.24 1.61 -13.40
C GLU A 110 2.54 2.85 -13.99
N GLY A 111 2.54 3.99 -13.27
CA GLY A 111 2.00 5.26 -13.76
C GLY A 111 0.53 5.20 -14.14
N TYR A 112 -0.33 4.69 -13.23
CA TYR A 112 -1.77 4.61 -13.51
C TYR A 112 -2.38 5.99 -13.75
N SER A 113 -3.16 6.11 -14.83
CA SER A 113 -4.00 7.28 -15.06
C SER A 113 -5.34 7.09 -14.34
N PHE A 114 -5.45 7.67 -13.14
CA PHE A 114 -6.70 7.64 -12.40
C PHE A 114 -7.69 8.62 -12.99
N LEU A 115 -8.86 8.12 -13.37
CA LEU A 115 -9.96 8.95 -13.79
C LEU A 115 -10.56 9.72 -12.60
N PRO A 116 -10.96 10.99 -12.78
CA PRO A 116 -11.51 11.80 -11.71
C PRO A 116 -12.75 11.18 -11.07
N LYS A 117 -13.04 11.57 -9.84
CA LYS A 117 -14.31 11.25 -9.20
C LYS A 117 -15.42 11.93 -10.00
N SER A 118 -16.48 11.20 -10.35
CA SER A 118 -17.65 11.78 -11.03
C SER A 118 -18.73 12.14 -10.00
N ASP A 119 -19.56 13.11 -10.33
CA ASP A 119 -20.73 13.47 -9.51
C ASP A 119 -21.78 12.35 -9.45
N GLN A 120 -21.63 11.32 -10.29
CA GLN A 120 -22.51 10.15 -10.36
C GLN A 120 -22.35 9.17 -9.19
N ARG A 121 -21.31 9.36 -8.34
CA ARG A 121 -21.03 8.44 -7.22
C ARG A 121 -22.21 8.33 -6.26
N LYS A 122 -22.84 9.45 -5.91
CA LYS A 122 -24.01 9.46 -5.02
C LYS A 122 -25.17 8.69 -5.65
N LYS A 123 -25.48 8.93 -6.93
CA LYS A 123 -26.54 8.24 -7.70
C LYS A 123 -26.37 6.72 -7.60
N TRP A 124 -25.17 6.21 -7.88
CA TRP A 124 -24.92 4.78 -7.90
C TRP A 124 -24.86 4.17 -6.50
N HIS A 125 -24.42 4.94 -5.51
CA HIS A 125 -24.48 4.51 -4.11
C HIS A 125 -25.92 4.39 -3.62
N ASP A 126 -26.77 5.38 -3.87
CA ASP A 126 -28.19 5.33 -3.53
C ASP A 126 -28.90 4.18 -4.26
N PHE A 127 -28.56 3.96 -5.54
CA PHE A 127 -29.06 2.82 -6.31
C PHE A 127 -28.65 1.48 -5.68
N TYR A 128 -27.41 1.34 -5.21
CA TYR A 128 -26.93 0.15 -4.51
C TYR A 128 -27.68 -0.11 -3.19
N LEU A 129 -27.92 0.93 -2.43
CA LEU A 129 -28.70 0.81 -1.18
C LEU A 129 -30.13 0.29 -1.43
N ALA A 130 -30.73 0.69 -2.55
CA ALA A 130 -32.08 0.29 -2.93
C ALA A 130 -32.16 -1.10 -3.60
N ASN A 131 -31.15 -1.50 -4.38
CA ASN A 131 -31.22 -2.65 -5.29
C ASN A 131 -30.17 -3.75 -5.00
N GLY A 132 -29.27 -3.53 -4.04
CA GLY A 132 -28.23 -4.46 -3.67
C GLY A 132 -27.20 -4.73 -4.79
N LYS A 133 -26.36 -5.74 -4.55
CA LYS A 133 -25.32 -6.19 -5.49
C LYS A 133 -25.88 -6.64 -6.83
N GLU A 134 -26.97 -7.40 -6.81
CA GLU A 134 -27.65 -7.92 -8.00
C GLU A 134 -28.16 -6.81 -8.91
N GLY A 135 -28.58 -5.66 -8.31
CA GLY A 135 -28.95 -4.47 -9.07
C GLY A 135 -27.78 -3.92 -9.88
N LEU A 136 -26.61 -3.78 -9.24
CA LEU A 136 -25.40 -3.31 -9.91
C LEU A 136 -24.96 -4.25 -11.03
N GLU A 137 -25.03 -5.57 -10.80
CA GLU A 137 -24.69 -6.57 -11.82
C GLU A 137 -25.59 -6.45 -13.06
N ARG A 138 -26.89 -6.22 -12.86
CA ARG A 138 -27.83 -6.02 -13.98
C ARG A 138 -27.48 -4.78 -14.79
N GLU A 139 -27.17 -3.66 -14.14
CA GLU A 139 -26.81 -2.43 -14.85
C GLU A 139 -25.48 -2.56 -15.60
N LEU A 140 -24.46 -3.21 -14.99
CA LEU A 140 -23.19 -3.50 -15.68
C LEU A 140 -23.38 -4.40 -16.91
N LYS A 141 -24.26 -5.42 -16.84
CA LYS A 141 -24.61 -6.26 -17.99
C LYS A 141 -25.29 -5.45 -19.09
N LYS A 142 -26.25 -4.56 -18.75
CA LYS A 142 -26.91 -3.66 -19.72
C LYS A 142 -25.90 -2.73 -20.40
N ALA A 143 -24.90 -2.27 -19.66
CA ALA A 143 -23.82 -1.44 -20.18
C ALA A 143 -22.79 -2.22 -21.03
N GLY A 144 -22.98 -3.53 -21.23
CA GLY A 144 -22.10 -4.35 -22.07
C GLY A 144 -20.79 -4.75 -21.42
N VAL A 145 -20.68 -4.64 -20.10
CA VAL A 145 -19.47 -5.03 -19.37
C VAL A 145 -19.31 -6.56 -19.39
N ARG A 146 -18.18 -7.04 -19.94
CA ARG A 146 -17.90 -8.48 -20.06
C ARG A 146 -17.43 -9.10 -18.75
N GLU A 147 -16.54 -8.40 -18.03
CA GLU A 147 -15.99 -8.84 -16.76
C GLU A 147 -16.54 -7.99 -15.62
N ILE A 148 -17.52 -8.54 -14.92
CA ILE A 148 -18.17 -7.86 -13.79
C ILE A 148 -17.38 -8.20 -12.53
N PRO A 149 -16.88 -7.18 -11.79
CA PRO A 149 -16.22 -7.43 -10.51
C PRO A 149 -17.15 -8.05 -9.48
N ASP A 150 -16.63 -8.90 -8.60
CA ASP A 150 -17.41 -9.44 -7.47
C ASP A 150 -17.66 -8.41 -6.35
N ASP A 151 -16.78 -7.45 -6.22
CA ASP A 151 -16.81 -6.43 -5.17
C ASP A 151 -17.76 -5.28 -5.53
N PRO A 152 -18.78 -4.97 -4.69
CA PRO A 152 -19.75 -3.92 -4.96
C PRO A 152 -19.12 -2.53 -5.15
N GLN A 153 -18.03 -2.21 -4.43
CA GLN A 153 -17.36 -0.91 -4.59
C GLN A 153 -16.69 -0.77 -5.97
N ARG A 154 -16.16 -1.88 -6.49
CA ARG A 154 -15.62 -1.92 -7.85
C ARG A 154 -16.73 -1.83 -8.90
N MET A 155 -17.88 -2.47 -8.65
CA MET A 155 -19.07 -2.34 -9.52
C MET A 155 -19.56 -0.90 -9.56
N LEU A 156 -19.71 -0.27 -8.38
CA LEU A 156 -20.08 1.14 -8.26
C LEU A 156 -19.13 2.03 -9.06
N ARG A 157 -17.83 1.85 -8.85
CA ARG A 157 -16.83 2.65 -9.58
C ARG A 157 -16.90 2.46 -11.07
N LYS A 158 -17.15 1.24 -11.54
CA LYS A 158 -17.28 0.93 -12.95
C LYS A 158 -18.50 1.61 -13.58
N LEU A 159 -19.64 1.59 -12.89
CA LEU A 159 -20.86 2.30 -13.31
C LEU A 159 -20.68 3.83 -13.29
N GLU A 160 -20.02 4.38 -12.27
CA GLU A 160 -19.65 5.80 -12.23
C GLU A 160 -18.87 6.22 -13.48
N LEU A 161 -17.88 5.40 -13.87
CA LEU A 161 -17.02 5.70 -15.02
C LEU A 161 -17.78 5.57 -16.34
N ILE A 162 -18.64 4.55 -16.49
CA ILE A 162 -19.46 4.38 -17.68
C ILE A 162 -20.44 5.55 -17.84
N ASP A 163 -21.05 6.01 -16.75
CA ASP A 163 -21.94 7.18 -16.79
C ASP A 163 -21.19 8.47 -17.15
N ALA A 164 -19.98 8.65 -16.68
CA ALA A 164 -19.18 9.85 -16.93
C ALA A 164 -18.57 9.89 -18.34
N GLU A 165 -18.13 8.73 -18.85
CA GLU A 165 -17.30 8.64 -20.05
C GLU A 165 -18.00 7.93 -21.23
N GLY A 166 -19.20 7.39 -20.98
CA GLY A 166 -19.99 6.68 -22.00
C GLY A 166 -19.44 5.29 -22.39
N ARG A 167 -18.39 4.80 -21.74
CA ARG A 167 -17.77 3.49 -22.01
C ARG A 167 -17.08 2.91 -20.80
N ASP A 168 -16.88 1.59 -20.81
CA ASP A 168 -16.09 0.88 -19.79
C ASP A 168 -14.59 1.19 -19.98
N LEU A 169 -14.04 2.00 -19.08
CA LEU A 169 -12.64 2.36 -19.06
C LEU A 169 -11.91 1.59 -17.96
N SER A 170 -10.84 0.91 -18.34
CA SER A 170 -9.82 0.48 -17.39
C SER A 170 -8.78 1.58 -17.25
N PRO A 171 -8.17 1.76 -16.06
CA PRO A 171 -7.06 2.70 -15.91
C PRO A 171 -5.96 2.36 -16.90
N GLU A 172 -5.53 3.36 -17.68
CA GLU A 172 -4.33 3.22 -18.49
C GLU A 172 -3.11 3.14 -17.58
N LYS A 173 -2.15 2.33 -17.95
CA LYS A 173 -0.88 2.19 -17.25
C LYS A 173 0.26 2.20 -18.26
N SER A 174 1.43 2.60 -17.80
CA SER A 174 2.65 2.53 -18.62
C SER A 174 3.02 1.08 -18.94
N GLN A 175 3.59 0.84 -20.10
CA GLN A 175 4.13 -0.47 -20.48
C GLN A 175 5.41 -0.82 -19.70
N SER A 176 6.08 0.17 -19.11
CA SER A 176 7.28 0.00 -18.30
C SER A 176 7.19 0.82 -17.02
N LEU A 177 7.99 0.48 -16.02
CA LEU A 177 8.11 1.28 -14.80
C LEU A 177 8.51 2.72 -15.14
N ILE A 178 7.83 3.70 -14.51
CA ILE A 178 8.07 5.12 -14.77
C ILE A 178 9.29 5.67 -14.02
N TYR A 179 9.71 5.00 -12.95
CA TYR A 179 10.90 5.32 -12.18
C TYR A 179 12.05 4.35 -12.49
N ASP A 180 13.28 4.82 -12.28
CA ASP A 180 14.51 4.03 -12.36
C ASP A 180 14.95 3.64 -10.94
N GLY A 181 15.09 2.36 -10.67
CA GLY A 181 15.55 1.85 -9.38
C GLY A 181 14.99 0.47 -9.03
N PRO A 182 15.60 -0.19 -8.05
CA PRO A 182 15.22 -1.54 -7.66
C PRO A 182 13.88 -1.57 -6.92
N VAL A 183 13.07 -2.59 -7.23
CA VAL A 183 11.85 -2.92 -6.51
C VAL A 183 12.08 -4.19 -5.71
N ILE A 184 12.20 -4.06 -4.41
CA ILE A 184 12.61 -5.12 -3.50
C ILE A 184 11.40 -5.61 -2.70
N GLY A 185 11.16 -6.91 -2.78
CA GLY A 185 10.13 -7.62 -2.01
C GLY A 185 10.73 -8.37 -0.82
N ILE A 186 10.18 -8.18 0.36
CA ILE A 186 10.57 -8.96 1.55
C ILE A 186 9.63 -10.13 1.70
N ALA A 187 10.14 -11.35 1.54
CA ALA A 187 9.45 -12.60 1.81
C ALA A 187 9.83 -13.17 3.18
N MET A 188 8.99 -14.01 3.72
CA MET A 188 9.19 -14.70 4.99
C MET A 188 8.38 -15.98 5.02
N ASP A 189 8.86 -17.01 5.73
CA ASP A 189 8.06 -18.18 5.99
C ASP A 189 6.71 -17.84 6.59
N ARG A 190 5.67 -18.54 6.15
CA ARG A 190 4.29 -18.22 6.52
C ARG A 190 4.01 -18.39 8.01
N ALA A 191 4.57 -19.41 8.64
CA ALA A 191 4.34 -19.67 10.05
C ALA A 191 5.01 -18.60 10.90
N VAL A 192 6.25 -18.21 10.55
CA VAL A 192 6.99 -17.13 11.20
C VAL A 192 6.25 -15.79 11.03
N LEU A 193 5.77 -15.50 9.82
CA LEU A 193 5.00 -14.28 9.55
C LEU A 193 3.73 -14.21 10.40
N TYR A 194 2.99 -15.31 10.53
CA TYR A 194 1.75 -15.37 11.30
C TYR A 194 2.00 -15.23 12.81
N ASP A 195 3.07 -15.81 13.32
CA ASP A 195 3.49 -15.62 14.72
C ASP A 195 3.82 -14.15 14.99
N ARG A 196 4.62 -13.51 14.12
CA ARG A 196 4.94 -12.08 14.22
C ARG A 196 3.70 -11.19 14.17
N ILE A 197 2.73 -11.51 13.31
CA ILE A 197 1.45 -10.79 13.24
C ILE A 197 0.69 -10.91 14.55
N ASN A 198 0.57 -12.14 15.09
CA ASN A 198 -0.17 -12.36 16.33
C ASN A 198 0.49 -11.61 17.50
N LYS A 199 1.82 -11.73 17.65
CA LYS A 199 2.59 -11.01 18.68
C LYS A 199 2.41 -9.48 18.56
N ARG A 200 2.46 -8.95 17.34
CA ARG A 200 2.24 -7.51 17.10
C ARG A 200 0.85 -7.07 17.56
N VAL A 201 -0.20 -7.85 17.27
CA VAL A 201 -1.56 -7.52 17.71
C VAL A 201 -1.66 -7.55 19.24
N CYS A 202 -1.08 -8.54 19.91
CA CYS A 202 -1.00 -8.56 21.38
C CYS A 202 -0.35 -7.29 21.95
N HIS A 203 0.78 -6.84 21.33
CA HIS A 203 1.44 -5.60 21.75
C HIS A 203 0.53 -4.38 21.52
N MET A 204 -0.15 -4.28 20.35
CA MET A 204 -1.10 -3.19 20.09
C MET A 204 -2.20 -3.11 21.17
N MET A 205 -2.70 -4.26 21.63
CA MET A 205 -3.69 -4.30 22.71
C MET A 205 -3.10 -3.81 24.04
N GLN A 206 -1.86 -4.21 24.36
CA GLN A 206 -1.16 -3.79 25.56
C GLN A 206 -0.77 -2.30 25.53
N ASP A 207 -0.45 -1.78 24.35
CA ASP A 207 -0.08 -0.38 24.11
C ASP A 207 -1.28 0.58 24.14
N GLY A 208 -2.52 0.05 24.25
CA GLY A 208 -3.73 0.85 24.41
C GLY A 208 -4.52 1.09 23.11
N LEU A 209 -4.54 0.15 22.19
CA LEU A 209 -5.34 0.28 20.95
C LEU A 209 -6.82 0.60 21.21
N TYR A 210 -7.40 0.06 22.29
CA TYR A 210 -8.77 0.37 22.66
C TYR A 210 -8.95 1.86 22.98
N ASP A 211 -8.04 2.40 23.81
CA ASP A 211 -8.09 3.80 24.23
C ASP A 211 -7.85 4.74 23.05
N GLU A 212 -6.90 4.42 22.15
CA GLU A 212 -6.66 5.19 20.92
C GLU A 212 -7.96 5.29 20.09
N VAL A 213 -8.68 4.19 19.91
CA VAL A 213 -9.93 4.20 19.11
C VAL A 213 -11.06 4.95 19.84
N GLN A 214 -11.14 4.82 21.17
CA GLN A 214 -12.12 5.56 21.97
C GLN A 214 -11.87 7.07 21.86
N GLU A 215 -10.62 7.52 21.97
CA GLU A 215 -10.26 8.95 21.84
C GLU A 215 -10.58 9.50 20.44
N LEU A 216 -10.34 8.72 19.37
CA LEU A 216 -10.72 9.10 18.02
C LEU A 216 -12.24 9.30 17.89
N LEU A 217 -13.04 8.42 18.44
CA LEU A 217 -14.50 8.54 18.43
C LEU A 217 -14.97 9.73 19.27
N ASP A 218 -14.39 9.94 20.46
CA ASP A 218 -14.72 11.05 21.36
C ASP A 218 -14.32 12.40 20.75
N SER A 219 -13.31 12.45 19.90
CA SER A 219 -12.93 13.62 19.11
C SER A 219 -13.92 13.95 17.98
N GLY A 220 -14.96 13.12 17.81
CA GLY A 220 -16.01 13.30 16.81
C GLY A 220 -15.66 12.78 15.42
N ILE A 221 -14.73 11.83 15.29
CA ILE A 221 -14.50 11.12 14.04
C ILE A 221 -15.68 10.16 13.82
N PRO A 222 -16.40 10.25 12.68
CA PRO A 222 -17.54 9.38 12.44
C PRO A 222 -17.11 7.91 12.29
N GLU A 223 -17.85 6.96 12.87
CA GLU A 223 -17.59 5.52 12.71
C GLU A 223 -17.51 5.07 11.25
N THR A 224 -18.17 5.81 10.36
CA THR A 224 -18.17 5.55 8.91
C THR A 224 -16.94 6.09 8.19
N ALA A 225 -16.06 6.83 8.88
CA ALA A 225 -14.85 7.38 8.31
C ALA A 225 -14.00 6.31 7.64
N GLN A 226 -13.34 6.67 6.55
CA GLN A 226 -12.48 5.74 5.82
C GLN A 226 -11.32 5.24 6.68
N SER A 227 -10.76 6.10 7.51
CA SER A 227 -9.69 5.81 8.45
C SER A 227 -10.05 4.67 9.41
N LEU A 228 -11.23 4.71 10.02
CA LEU A 228 -11.71 3.70 10.96
C LEU A 228 -12.08 2.35 10.31
N LYS A 229 -11.99 2.22 8.98
CA LYS A 229 -12.11 0.93 8.27
C LYS A 229 -10.82 0.11 8.30
N ALA A 230 -9.72 0.66 8.81
CA ALA A 230 -8.48 -0.08 9.01
C ALA A 230 -8.69 -1.28 9.94
N ILE A 231 -7.91 -2.33 9.70
CA ILE A 231 -7.86 -3.49 10.61
C ILE A 231 -7.29 -3.03 11.94
N GLY A 232 -7.91 -3.46 13.03
CA GLY A 232 -7.66 -2.96 14.37
C GLY A 232 -8.74 -1.97 14.78
N TYR A 233 -8.91 -0.90 14.02
CA TYR A 233 -9.87 0.17 14.34
C TYR A 233 -11.31 -0.28 14.21
N ARG A 234 -11.70 -0.87 13.11
CA ARG A 234 -13.08 -1.31 12.92
C ARG A 234 -13.51 -2.40 13.91
N GLU A 235 -12.59 -3.26 14.32
CA GLU A 235 -12.85 -4.29 15.32
C GLU A 235 -12.97 -3.66 16.73
N MET A 236 -12.15 -2.65 17.04
CA MET A 236 -12.26 -1.90 18.29
C MET A 236 -13.53 -1.05 18.35
N VAL A 237 -13.98 -0.44 17.24
CA VAL A 237 -15.28 0.23 17.17
C VAL A 237 -16.42 -0.73 17.55
N GLN A 238 -16.38 -1.98 17.04
CA GLN A 238 -17.39 -3.00 17.42
C GLN A 238 -17.29 -3.37 18.91
N CYS A 239 -16.09 -3.45 19.46
CA CYS A 239 -15.86 -3.71 20.87
C CYS A 239 -16.42 -2.57 21.77
N ILE A 240 -16.13 -1.32 21.42
CA ILE A 240 -16.63 -0.13 22.12
C ILE A 240 -18.17 -0.09 22.12
N LYS A 241 -18.80 -0.54 21.04
CA LYS A 241 -20.26 -0.65 20.92
C LYS A 241 -20.86 -1.85 21.69
N GLY A 242 -20.02 -2.70 22.27
CA GLY A 242 -20.47 -3.92 22.97
C GLY A 242 -20.90 -5.05 22.03
N GLU A 243 -20.56 -4.98 20.74
CA GLU A 243 -20.84 -6.04 19.76
C GLU A 243 -19.83 -7.21 19.87
N LEU A 244 -18.63 -6.93 20.38
CA LEU A 244 -17.56 -7.90 20.62
C LEU A 244 -16.96 -7.71 22.02
N SER A 245 -16.47 -8.79 22.64
CA SER A 245 -15.55 -8.66 23.77
C SER A 245 -14.16 -8.24 23.29
N ILE A 246 -13.30 -7.81 24.24
CA ILE A 246 -11.90 -7.44 23.92
C ILE A 246 -11.15 -8.64 23.33
N GLU A 247 -11.33 -9.83 23.88
CA GLU A 247 -10.70 -11.06 23.44
C GLU A 247 -11.19 -11.48 22.04
N GLU A 248 -12.47 -11.32 21.76
CA GLU A 248 -13.05 -11.58 20.42
C GLU A 248 -12.49 -10.58 19.39
N ALA A 249 -12.41 -9.31 19.76
CA ALA A 249 -11.85 -8.28 18.90
C ALA A 249 -10.36 -8.55 18.60
N GLU A 250 -9.53 -8.88 19.60
CA GLU A 250 -8.14 -9.25 19.42
C GLU A 250 -8.00 -10.44 18.45
N ALA A 251 -8.74 -11.52 18.70
CA ALA A 251 -8.70 -12.71 17.85
C ALA A 251 -9.11 -12.40 16.40
N LEU A 252 -10.09 -11.51 16.22
CA LEU A 252 -10.57 -11.07 14.91
C LEU A 252 -9.53 -10.19 14.20
N ILE A 253 -8.86 -9.29 14.90
CA ILE A 253 -7.77 -8.46 14.38
C ILE A 253 -6.62 -9.37 13.90
N GLN A 254 -6.18 -10.33 14.72
CA GLN A 254 -5.16 -11.29 14.34
C GLN A 254 -5.53 -12.04 13.06
N LYS A 255 -6.74 -12.58 13.00
CA LYS A 255 -7.29 -13.29 11.82
C LYS A 255 -7.30 -12.39 10.58
N ASN A 256 -7.84 -11.18 10.69
CA ASN A 256 -7.98 -10.25 9.59
C ASN A 256 -6.63 -9.75 9.09
N THR A 257 -5.65 -9.55 9.97
CA THR A 257 -4.28 -9.16 9.63
C THR A 257 -3.55 -10.28 8.90
N ARG A 258 -3.71 -11.56 9.30
CA ARG A 258 -3.18 -12.71 8.53
C ARG A 258 -3.80 -12.80 7.14
N HIS A 259 -5.11 -12.57 7.02
CA HIS A 259 -5.78 -12.53 5.71
C HIS A 259 -5.30 -11.35 4.86
N PHE A 260 -5.03 -10.21 5.48
CA PHE A 260 -4.47 -9.05 4.78
C PHE A 260 -3.06 -9.35 4.25
N ALA A 261 -2.18 -9.93 5.06
CA ALA A 261 -0.85 -10.35 4.64
C ALA A 261 -0.91 -11.34 3.45
N LYS A 262 -1.84 -12.31 3.47
CA LYS A 262 -2.06 -13.23 2.34
C LYS A 262 -2.48 -12.47 1.08
N ARG A 263 -3.38 -11.48 1.19
CA ARG A 263 -3.81 -10.66 0.04
C ARG A 263 -2.65 -9.83 -0.51
N GLN A 264 -1.80 -9.26 0.35
CA GLN A 264 -0.60 -8.52 -0.07
C GLN A 264 0.31 -9.41 -0.91
N ILE A 265 0.66 -10.61 -0.43
CA ILE A 265 1.50 -11.57 -1.15
C ILE A 265 0.87 -11.94 -2.51
N THR A 266 -0.44 -12.21 -2.53
CA THR A 266 -1.16 -12.54 -3.77
C THR A 266 -1.13 -11.37 -4.77
N TRP A 267 -1.19 -10.13 -4.28
CA TRP A 267 -1.09 -8.94 -5.11
C TRP A 267 0.30 -8.83 -5.74
N TYR A 268 1.33 -8.93 -4.92
CA TYR A 268 2.72 -8.75 -5.36
C TYR A 268 3.18 -9.82 -6.37
N LYS A 269 2.65 -11.04 -6.31
CA LYS A 269 2.92 -12.09 -7.31
C LYS A 269 2.56 -11.69 -8.75
N ARG A 270 1.76 -10.64 -8.93
CA ARG A 270 1.39 -10.09 -10.25
C ARG A 270 2.35 -9.00 -10.74
N MET A 271 3.37 -8.68 -9.95
CA MET A 271 4.37 -7.65 -10.23
C MET A 271 5.71 -8.34 -10.51
N PRO A 272 6.00 -8.69 -11.79
CA PRO A 272 7.14 -9.56 -12.14
C PRO A 272 8.51 -8.90 -11.91
N TYR A 273 8.53 -7.58 -11.77
CA TYR A 273 9.73 -6.77 -11.59
C TYR A 273 10.21 -6.69 -10.13
N ILE A 274 9.62 -7.46 -9.21
CA ILE A 274 10.04 -7.49 -7.81
C ILE A 274 11.21 -8.46 -7.65
N HIS A 275 12.33 -7.94 -7.14
CA HIS A 275 13.44 -8.77 -6.66
C HIS A 275 13.18 -9.19 -5.22
N TRP A 276 13.02 -10.50 -5.00
CA TRP A 276 12.61 -11.04 -3.70
C TRP A 276 13.78 -11.43 -2.84
N TYR A 277 13.79 -10.94 -1.59
CA TYR A 277 14.68 -11.39 -0.52
C TYR A 277 13.89 -12.15 0.54
N GLU A 278 14.37 -13.34 0.88
CA GLU A 278 13.76 -14.15 1.93
C GLU A 278 14.44 -13.87 3.27
N ARG A 279 13.67 -13.32 4.22
CA ARG A 279 14.12 -13.18 5.61
C ARG A 279 13.87 -14.48 6.35
N ASN A 280 14.94 -15.09 6.88
CA ASN A 280 14.91 -16.34 7.65
C ASN A 280 15.84 -16.26 8.87
N GLU A 281 15.92 -17.33 9.64
CA GLU A 281 16.73 -17.39 10.85
C GLU A 281 18.25 -17.34 10.61
N PHE A 282 18.70 -17.72 9.41
CA PHE A 282 20.13 -17.76 9.06
C PHE A 282 20.69 -16.41 8.65
N ASN A 283 19.85 -15.46 8.24
CA ASN A 283 20.27 -14.14 7.75
C ASN A 283 19.74 -12.97 8.59
N GLN A 284 19.30 -13.22 9.85
CA GLN A 284 18.69 -12.17 10.69
C GLN A 284 19.58 -10.94 10.87
N ASP A 285 20.89 -11.14 10.96
CA ASP A 285 21.86 -10.07 11.21
C ASP A 285 22.46 -9.47 9.93
N THR A 286 22.31 -10.13 8.77
CA THR A 286 22.99 -9.75 7.52
C THR A 286 22.03 -9.24 6.45
N TRP A 287 20.76 -9.64 6.45
CA TRP A 287 19.83 -9.40 5.38
C TRP A 287 19.62 -7.91 5.03
N CYS A 288 19.58 -7.03 6.03
CA CYS A 288 19.47 -5.58 5.79
C CYS A 288 20.69 -5.05 5.05
N LYS A 289 21.89 -5.52 5.45
CA LYS A 289 23.14 -5.14 4.80
C LYS A 289 23.21 -5.66 3.37
N GLU A 290 22.87 -6.92 3.14
CA GLU A 290 22.86 -7.53 1.82
C GLU A 290 21.95 -6.76 0.85
N ILE A 291 20.75 -6.38 1.29
CA ILE A 291 19.83 -5.57 0.50
C ILE A 291 20.39 -4.16 0.26
N THR A 292 20.99 -3.56 1.27
CA THR A 292 21.59 -2.22 1.15
C THR A 292 22.76 -2.23 0.16
N ASP A 293 23.64 -3.23 0.24
CA ASP A 293 24.75 -3.40 -0.68
C ASP A 293 24.27 -3.61 -2.12
N TYR A 294 23.20 -4.41 -2.31
CA TYR A 294 22.55 -4.57 -3.63
C TYR A 294 22.03 -3.24 -4.17
N VAL A 295 21.33 -2.45 -3.38
CA VAL A 295 20.81 -1.14 -3.80
C VAL A 295 21.93 -0.19 -4.20
N ILE A 296 23.04 -0.18 -3.45
CA ILE A 296 24.20 0.65 -3.75
C ILE A 296 24.85 0.20 -5.07
N SER A 297 25.03 -1.11 -5.26
CA SER A 297 25.63 -1.67 -6.50
C SER A 297 24.75 -1.42 -7.73
N TYR A 298 23.41 -1.43 -7.56
CA TYR A 298 22.46 -1.09 -8.63
C TYR A 298 22.75 0.29 -9.20
N PHE A 299 22.87 1.31 -8.36
CA PHE A 299 23.10 2.69 -8.83
C PHE A 299 24.55 2.97 -9.25
N ARG A 300 25.49 2.07 -8.95
CA ARG A 300 26.86 2.11 -9.48
C ARG A 300 27.00 1.41 -10.85
N GLY A 301 25.95 0.68 -11.28
CA GLY A 301 25.99 -0.14 -12.49
C GLY A 301 26.84 -1.41 -12.36
N GLU A 302 27.03 -1.90 -11.13
CA GLU A 302 27.88 -3.04 -10.79
C GLU A 302 27.10 -4.34 -10.61
N CYS A 303 25.73 -4.32 -10.69
CA CYS A 303 24.92 -5.51 -10.53
C CYS A 303 24.58 -6.17 -11.88
N GLU A 304 24.61 -7.52 -11.92
CA GLU A 304 24.30 -8.30 -13.13
C GLU A 304 22.88 -8.06 -13.65
N ASP A 305 21.90 -7.80 -12.77
CA ASP A 305 20.50 -7.52 -13.12
C ASP A 305 20.33 -6.19 -13.89
N CYS A 306 21.27 -5.23 -13.74
CA CYS A 306 21.25 -4.00 -14.52
C CYS A 306 21.45 -4.24 -16.02
N LEU A 307 22.10 -5.34 -16.40
CA LEU A 307 22.38 -5.69 -17.80
C LEU A 307 21.20 -6.38 -18.48
N LEU A 308 20.35 -7.10 -17.74
CA LEU A 308 19.20 -7.82 -18.29
C LEU A 308 18.06 -6.88 -18.70
N TYR A 309 17.80 -5.81 -17.92
CA TYR A 309 16.73 -4.84 -18.25
C TYR A 309 17.08 -3.89 -19.42
N THR A 310 18.37 -3.75 -19.76
CA THR A 310 18.80 -2.93 -20.91
C THR A 310 18.86 -3.72 -22.19
N SER A 311 18.98 -5.06 -22.15
CA SER A 311 19.07 -5.92 -23.34
C SER A 311 17.70 -6.28 -23.93
N ASP A 312 16.66 -6.48 -23.11
CA ASP A 312 15.32 -6.83 -23.62
C ASP A 312 14.61 -5.65 -24.31
N ALA A 313 14.97 -4.40 -23.97
CA ALA A 313 14.42 -3.23 -24.67
C ALA A 313 15.01 -3.00 -26.07
N ALA A 314 16.13 -3.65 -26.39
CA ALA A 314 16.80 -3.53 -27.69
C ALA A 314 16.43 -4.64 -28.67
N ASP A 315 15.91 -5.78 -28.20
CA ASP A 315 15.67 -6.96 -29.06
C ASP A 315 14.23 -7.05 -29.62
N ASP A 316 13.27 -6.26 -29.07
CA ASP A 316 11.90 -6.22 -29.58
C ASP A 316 11.70 -5.36 -30.84
N SER A 317 12.77 -4.71 -31.33
CA SER A 317 12.73 -3.91 -32.58
C SER A 317 13.06 -4.71 -33.87
N LEU A 318 13.33 -6.02 -33.78
CA LEU A 318 13.75 -6.86 -34.91
C LEU A 318 12.87 -8.09 -35.19
N ARG A 319 11.62 -8.09 -34.79
CA ARG A 319 10.62 -9.08 -35.27
C ARG A 319 9.44 -8.40 -35.93
N VAL A 320 9.68 -7.97 -37.16
CA VAL A 320 8.68 -7.80 -38.21
C VAL A 320 9.04 -8.79 -39.30
N ASP A 321 8.30 -9.89 -39.34
CA ASP A 321 7.93 -10.61 -40.55
C ASP A 321 6.63 -11.39 -40.31
#